data_9a53976cc2e66f24515627487b60454a
#
_entry.id   9a53976cc2e66f24515627487b60454a
#
_cell.length_a   1.000
_cell.length_b   1.000
_cell.length_c   1.000
_cell.angle_alpha   90.00
_cell.angle_beta   90.00
_cell.angle_gamma   90.00
#
_symmetry.space_group_name_H-M   'P 1'
#
loop_
_entity.id
_entity.type
_entity.pdbx_description
1 polymer ?
#
loop_
_entity_poly.entity_id
_entity_poly.type
_entity_poly.pdbx_seq_one_letter_code
_entity_poly.pdbx_strand_id
1 'polypeptide(L)'
;GGIVWIFLQYALVIGVAGALLGLLIGWLITNNINSIHASMGNPPAILAVVSFLIAGCIAVYTVTKSRSGLLLPIVLGSISFVVFCFVGGVVLYIKHIGGLVIWDASVYYFSVIPNQVDWPSSIFTMVGAVVFCLLGALIPAAKAADTDPVEALRHE
;
A
#
# COMPACT_ATOMS: atom_id res chain seq x y z
N GLY A 1 -25.91 -5.90 -22.43
CA GLY A 1 -25.93 -5.93 -20.93
C GLY A 1 -24.92 -6.86 -20.29
N GLY A 2 -24.48 -7.94 -20.95
CA GLY A 2 -23.58 -8.94 -20.32
C GLY A 2 -22.19 -8.41 -19.98
N ILE A 3 -21.60 -7.61 -20.85
CA ILE A 3 -20.23 -7.08 -20.67
C ILE A 3 -20.18 -6.16 -19.46
N VAL A 4 -21.10 -5.23 -19.33
CA VAL A 4 -21.18 -4.31 -18.17
C VAL A 4 -21.30 -5.09 -16.85
N TRP A 5 -22.11 -6.14 -16.85
CA TRP A 5 -22.31 -6.99 -15.67
C TRP A 5 -21.02 -7.67 -15.22
N ILE A 6 -20.22 -8.17 -16.17
CA ILE A 6 -18.91 -8.78 -15.87
C ILE A 6 -17.97 -7.77 -15.23
N PHE A 7 -17.86 -6.54 -15.80
CA PHE A 7 -17.02 -5.50 -15.22
C PHE A 7 -17.45 -5.10 -13.81
N LEU A 8 -18.76 -4.98 -13.57
CA LEU A 8 -19.28 -4.67 -12.24
C LEU A 8 -19.01 -5.77 -11.21
N GLN A 9 -19.10 -7.05 -11.62
CA GLN A 9 -18.73 -8.15 -10.74
C GLN A 9 -17.26 -8.11 -10.33
N TYR A 10 -16.33 -7.86 -11.27
CA TYR A 10 -14.92 -7.70 -10.97
C TYR A 10 -14.67 -6.50 -10.05
N ALA A 11 -15.31 -5.36 -10.33
CA ALA A 11 -15.20 -4.17 -9.49
C ALA A 11 -15.72 -4.42 -8.07
N LEU A 12 -16.82 -5.16 -7.92
CA LEU A 12 -17.37 -5.55 -6.63
C LEU A 12 -16.39 -6.42 -5.84
N VAL A 13 -15.86 -7.47 -6.47
CA VAL A 13 -14.90 -8.38 -5.81
C VAL A 13 -13.65 -7.63 -5.37
N ILE A 14 -13.07 -6.80 -6.25
CA ILE A 14 -11.88 -6.00 -5.94
C ILE A 14 -12.20 -4.96 -4.85
N GLY A 15 -13.34 -4.29 -4.95
CA GLY A 15 -13.78 -3.30 -3.97
C GLY A 15 -13.97 -3.90 -2.58
N VAL A 16 -14.66 -5.03 -2.48
CA VAL A 16 -14.87 -5.73 -1.20
C VAL A 16 -13.55 -6.26 -0.64
N ALA A 17 -12.74 -6.91 -1.46
CA ALA A 17 -11.44 -7.43 -1.01
C ALA A 17 -10.51 -6.29 -0.54
N GLY A 18 -10.44 -5.19 -1.29
CA GLY A 18 -9.65 -4.01 -0.91
C GLY A 18 -10.16 -3.35 0.37
N ALA A 19 -11.47 -3.21 0.52
CA ALA A 19 -12.08 -2.63 1.71
C ALA A 19 -11.85 -3.49 2.97
N LEU A 20 -11.96 -4.81 2.86
CA LEU A 20 -11.68 -5.73 3.96
C LEU A 20 -10.19 -5.71 4.35
N LEU A 21 -9.29 -5.75 3.38
CA LEU A 21 -7.85 -5.64 3.64
C LEU A 21 -7.49 -4.29 4.25
N GLY A 22 -8.06 -3.20 3.74
CA GLY A 22 -7.87 -1.86 4.30
C GLY A 22 -8.35 -1.75 5.75
N LEU A 23 -9.53 -2.30 6.06
CA LEU A 23 -10.06 -2.34 7.42
C LEU A 23 -9.16 -3.15 8.35
N LEU A 24 -8.70 -4.34 7.91
CA LEU A 24 -7.81 -5.19 8.69
C LEU A 24 -6.49 -4.47 9.01
N ILE A 25 -5.85 -3.88 7.99
CA ILE A 25 -4.59 -3.15 8.16
C ILE A 25 -4.80 -1.93 9.04
N GLY A 26 -5.86 -1.15 8.82
CA GLY A 26 -6.20 0.00 9.64
C GLY A 26 -6.42 -0.37 11.10
N TRP A 27 -7.17 -1.43 11.36
CA TRP A 27 -7.38 -1.96 12.70
C TRP A 27 -6.08 -2.42 13.38
N LEU A 28 -5.23 -3.15 12.65
CA LEU A 28 -3.93 -3.59 13.16
C LEU A 28 -3.02 -2.40 13.51
N ILE A 29 -2.97 -1.37 12.66
CA ILE A 29 -2.18 -0.17 12.92
C ILE A 29 -2.73 0.57 14.15
N THR A 30 -4.03 0.83 14.19
CA THR A 30 -4.67 1.55 15.29
C THR A 30 -4.48 0.81 16.62
N ASN A 31 -4.68 -0.50 16.64
CA ASN A 31 -4.52 -1.29 17.86
C ASN A 31 -3.07 -1.34 18.37
N ASN A 32 -2.10 -1.19 17.47
CA ASN A 32 -0.67 -1.22 17.82
C ASN A 32 -0.01 0.18 17.77
N ILE A 33 -0.78 1.27 17.69
CA ILE A 33 -0.24 2.62 17.48
C ILE A 33 0.79 3.03 18.54
N ASN A 34 0.57 2.67 19.80
CA ASN A 34 1.51 2.98 20.89
C ASN A 34 2.82 2.20 20.76
N SER A 35 2.75 0.94 20.34
CA SER A 35 3.93 0.11 20.07
C SER A 35 4.70 0.60 18.85
N ILE A 36 3.97 1.02 17.82
CA ILE A 36 4.56 1.62 16.61
C ILE A 36 5.26 2.92 16.98
N HIS A 37 4.59 3.80 17.74
CA HIS A 37 5.16 5.05 18.21
C HIS A 37 6.45 4.83 19.05
N ALA A 38 6.41 3.89 20.00
CA ALA A 38 7.57 3.54 20.81
C ALA A 38 8.74 3.00 19.93
N SER A 39 8.41 2.20 18.91
CA SER A 39 9.40 1.67 17.96
C SER A 39 9.98 2.75 17.05
N MET A 40 9.20 3.75 16.67
CA MET A 40 9.68 4.91 15.89
C MET A 40 10.61 5.79 16.72
N GLY A 41 10.34 5.93 18.02
CA GLY A 41 11.22 6.66 18.95
C GLY A 41 12.59 6.01 19.10
N ASN A 42 12.67 4.69 19.09
CA ASN A 42 13.92 3.94 19.15
C ASN A 42 13.84 2.69 18.27
N PRO A 43 13.91 2.86 16.93
CA PRO A 43 13.77 1.74 16.01
C PRO A 43 14.88 0.70 16.25
N PRO A 44 14.55 -0.61 16.32
CA PRO A 44 15.56 -1.64 16.50
C PRO A 44 16.52 -1.67 15.29
N ALA A 45 17.82 -1.77 15.57
CA ALA A 45 18.86 -1.77 14.52
C ALA A 45 18.66 -2.89 13.48
N ILE A 46 17.97 -3.96 13.87
CA ILE A 46 17.66 -5.08 12.97
C ILE A 46 16.83 -4.64 11.77
N LEU A 47 15.99 -3.60 11.89
CA LEU A 47 15.22 -3.05 10.76
C LEU A 47 16.14 -2.44 9.69
N ALA A 48 17.20 -1.74 10.10
CA ALA A 48 18.19 -1.24 9.14
C ALA A 48 18.93 -2.39 8.47
N VAL A 49 19.38 -3.39 9.23
CA VAL A 49 20.07 -4.56 8.68
C VAL A 49 19.17 -5.31 7.69
N VAL A 50 17.91 -5.57 8.06
CA VAL A 50 16.97 -6.27 7.18
C VAL A 50 16.68 -5.46 5.92
N SER A 51 16.48 -4.13 6.01
CA SER A 51 16.25 -3.30 4.83
C SER A 51 17.46 -3.29 3.89
N PHE A 52 18.68 -3.21 4.41
CA PHE A 52 19.88 -3.29 3.57
C PHE A 52 20.07 -4.67 2.93
N LEU A 53 19.75 -5.76 3.65
CA LEU A 53 19.77 -7.11 3.09
C LEU A 53 18.77 -7.28 1.95
N ILE A 54 17.53 -6.76 2.12
CA ILE A 54 16.51 -6.78 1.07
C ILE A 54 16.98 -5.95 -0.12
N ALA A 55 17.53 -4.75 0.11
CA ALA A 55 18.10 -3.92 -0.95
C ALA A 55 19.21 -4.68 -1.72
N GLY A 56 20.10 -5.35 -1.02
CA GLY A 56 21.17 -6.16 -1.63
C GLY A 56 20.60 -7.32 -2.47
N CYS A 57 19.61 -8.05 -1.95
CA CYS A 57 18.94 -9.12 -2.69
C CYS A 57 18.25 -8.60 -3.96
N ILE A 58 17.56 -7.45 -3.89
CA ILE A 58 16.94 -6.82 -5.05
C ILE A 58 18.00 -6.40 -6.07
N ALA A 59 19.13 -5.82 -5.63
CA ALA A 59 20.21 -5.42 -6.52
C ALA A 59 20.79 -6.63 -7.27
N VAL A 60 21.06 -7.74 -6.58
CA VAL A 60 21.53 -8.97 -7.21
C VAL A 60 20.49 -9.51 -8.19
N TYR A 61 19.22 -9.57 -7.80
CA TYR A 61 18.14 -10.03 -8.67
C TYR A 61 18.02 -9.18 -9.94
N THR A 62 18.07 -7.85 -9.82
CA THR A 62 17.95 -6.94 -10.97
C THR A 62 19.14 -7.06 -11.92
N VAL A 63 20.37 -7.17 -11.39
CA VAL A 63 21.57 -7.37 -12.21
C VAL A 63 21.51 -8.71 -12.97
N THR A 64 21.08 -9.78 -12.32
CA THR A 64 20.96 -11.09 -12.96
C THR A 64 19.86 -11.13 -14.03
N LYS A 65 18.73 -10.46 -13.77
CA LYS A 65 17.59 -10.42 -14.69
C LYS A 65 17.78 -9.40 -15.84
N SER A 66 18.56 -8.35 -15.63
CA SER A 66 18.93 -7.35 -16.66
C SER A 66 19.54 -7.98 -17.90
N ARG A 67 20.24 -9.10 -17.76
CA ARG A 67 20.79 -9.85 -18.90
C ARG A 67 19.74 -10.39 -19.88
N SER A 68 18.47 -10.44 -19.49
CA SER A 68 17.35 -10.89 -20.35
C SER A 68 16.71 -9.79 -21.20
N GLY A 69 17.26 -8.55 -21.22
CA GLY A 69 16.80 -7.46 -22.08
C GLY A 69 15.47 -6.79 -21.68
N LEU A 70 14.88 -7.17 -20.55
CA LEU A 70 13.64 -6.55 -20.04
C LEU A 70 13.96 -5.29 -19.23
N LEU A 71 13.52 -4.12 -19.68
CA LEU A 71 13.71 -2.84 -18.96
C LEU A 71 12.87 -2.75 -17.69
N LEU A 72 11.66 -3.34 -17.67
CA LEU A 72 10.72 -3.25 -16.55
C LEU A 72 11.31 -3.76 -15.22
N PRO A 73 11.91 -4.96 -15.10
CA PRO A 73 12.50 -5.41 -13.86
C PRO A 73 13.67 -4.55 -13.39
N ILE A 74 14.41 -3.93 -14.31
CA ILE A 74 15.51 -3.03 -13.96
C ILE A 74 14.97 -1.77 -13.29
N VAL A 75 13.94 -1.15 -13.88
CA VAL A 75 13.33 0.09 -13.35
C VAL A 75 12.68 -0.19 -11.99
N LEU A 76 11.85 -1.21 -11.88
CA LEU A 76 11.20 -1.56 -10.62
C LEU A 76 12.21 -1.96 -9.53
N GLY A 77 13.24 -2.71 -9.90
CA GLY A 77 14.29 -3.11 -8.99
C GLY A 77 15.14 -1.94 -8.50
N SER A 78 15.49 -0.99 -9.37
CA SER A 78 16.25 0.20 -8.97
C SER A 78 15.44 1.10 -8.03
N ILE A 79 14.15 1.29 -8.30
CA ILE A 79 13.25 2.05 -7.41
C ILE A 79 13.17 1.36 -6.04
N SER A 80 12.94 0.05 -6.01
CA SER A 80 12.86 -0.71 -4.77
C SER A 80 14.17 -0.67 -3.98
N PHE A 81 15.31 -0.79 -4.67
CA PHE A 81 16.63 -0.67 -4.04
C PHE A 81 16.81 0.67 -3.35
N VAL A 82 16.49 1.79 -4.03
CA VAL A 82 16.58 3.13 -3.47
C VAL A 82 15.67 3.29 -2.26
N VAL A 83 14.43 2.79 -2.33
CA VAL A 83 13.46 2.86 -1.22
C VAL A 83 13.98 2.11 0.01
N PHE A 84 14.47 0.88 -0.13
CA PHE A 84 14.99 0.11 1.01
C PHE A 84 16.29 0.69 1.58
N CYS A 85 17.18 1.24 0.75
CA CYS A 85 18.36 1.96 1.22
C CYS A 85 17.97 3.24 1.99
N PHE A 86 16.97 3.97 1.50
CA PHE A 86 16.46 5.15 2.18
C PHE A 86 15.86 4.81 3.56
N VAL A 87 15.01 3.77 3.62
CA VAL A 87 14.43 3.29 4.89
C VAL A 87 15.53 2.89 5.89
N GLY A 88 16.53 2.10 5.46
CA GLY A 88 17.65 1.71 6.30
C GLY A 88 18.46 2.92 6.79
N GLY A 89 18.72 3.88 5.92
CA GLY A 89 19.40 5.13 6.25
C GLY A 89 18.64 5.97 7.27
N VAL A 90 17.32 6.12 7.10
CA VAL A 90 16.45 6.84 8.05
C VAL A 90 16.47 6.16 9.42
N VAL A 91 16.38 4.82 9.50
CA VAL A 91 16.46 4.10 10.76
C VAL A 91 17.78 4.36 11.49
N LEU A 92 18.90 4.33 10.78
CA LEU A 92 20.22 4.61 11.36
C LEU A 92 20.34 6.09 11.80
N TYR A 93 19.80 7.03 11.01
CA TYR A 93 19.78 8.43 11.36
C TYR A 93 18.97 8.70 12.63
N ILE A 94 17.77 8.12 12.76
CA ILE A 94 16.96 8.22 13.98
C ILE A 94 17.71 7.69 15.20
N LYS A 95 18.43 6.58 15.06
CA LYS A 95 19.26 6.05 16.14
C LYS A 95 20.42 6.98 16.48
N HIS A 96 21.04 7.62 15.50
CA HIS A 96 22.14 8.53 15.71
C HIS A 96 21.73 9.78 16.50
N ILE A 97 20.55 10.32 16.26
CA ILE A 97 20.00 11.49 16.98
C ILE A 97 19.39 11.14 18.35
N GLY A 98 19.41 9.87 18.76
CA GLY A 98 18.86 9.43 20.06
C GLY A 98 17.37 9.15 20.08
N GLY A 99 16.74 9.02 18.89
CA GLY A 99 15.32 8.73 18.73
C GLY A 99 14.48 9.90 18.25
N LEU A 100 13.28 9.63 17.78
CA LEU A 100 12.28 10.60 17.34
C LEU A 100 11.14 10.61 18.36
N VAL A 101 10.94 11.74 19.04
CA VAL A 101 9.77 11.95 19.89
C VAL A 101 8.68 12.59 19.02
N ILE A 102 7.74 11.78 18.55
CA ILE A 102 6.59 12.25 17.75
C ILE A 102 5.46 12.71 18.66
N TRP A 103 5.33 12.08 19.82
CA TRP A 103 4.33 12.38 20.83
C TRP A 103 5.01 12.71 22.15
N ASP A 104 4.97 13.97 22.54
CA ASP A 104 5.54 14.43 23.81
C ASP A 104 4.44 14.53 24.86
N ALA A 105 4.47 13.63 25.85
CA ALA A 105 3.53 13.63 26.96
C ALA A 105 3.56 14.90 27.82
N SER A 106 4.60 15.71 27.73
CA SER A 106 4.68 16.99 28.44
C SER A 106 3.81 18.07 27.79
N VAL A 107 3.54 17.94 26.48
CA VAL A 107 2.69 18.87 25.70
C VAL A 107 1.22 18.42 25.74
N TYR A 108 0.98 17.12 25.76
CA TYR A 108 -0.35 16.54 25.77
C TYR A 108 -0.67 15.98 27.16
N TYR A 109 -1.89 16.19 27.66
CA TYR A 109 -2.31 15.74 28.99
C TYR A 109 -2.41 14.21 29.16
N PHE A 110 -2.09 13.44 28.12
CA PHE A 110 -2.15 11.97 28.14
C PHE A 110 -0.86 11.36 27.62
N SER A 111 -0.38 10.34 28.31
CA SER A 111 0.85 9.61 28.01
C SER A 111 0.66 8.50 26.97
N VAL A 112 -0.57 8.15 26.65
CA VAL A 112 -0.93 7.05 25.76
C VAL A 112 -1.83 7.59 24.65
N ILE A 113 -1.49 7.30 23.41
CA ILE A 113 -2.28 7.71 22.25
C ILE A 113 -3.62 6.93 22.29
N PRO A 114 -4.79 7.62 22.24
CA PRO A 114 -6.07 6.93 22.19
C PRO A 114 -6.14 6.05 20.92
N ASN A 115 -6.40 4.76 21.12
CA ASN A 115 -6.38 3.76 20.05
C ASN A 115 -7.74 3.07 19.85
N GLN A 116 -8.82 3.79 20.11
CA GLN A 116 -10.16 3.24 19.91
C GLN A 116 -10.56 3.34 18.45
N VAL A 117 -11.00 2.23 17.88
CA VAL A 117 -11.57 2.17 16.53
C VAL A 117 -13.04 2.48 16.61
N ASP A 118 -13.47 3.51 15.90
CA ASP A 118 -14.89 3.79 15.71
C ASP A 118 -15.45 2.87 14.61
N TRP A 119 -16.10 1.80 15.04
CA TRP A 119 -16.66 0.79 14.14
C TRP A 119 -17.75 1.33 13.20
N PRO A 120 -18.68 2.20 13.64
CA PRO A 120 -19.67 2.79 12.74
C PRO A 120 -19.04 3.55 11.57
N SER A 121 -18.09 4.44 11.86
CA SER A 121 -17.37 5.20 10.82
C SER A 121 -16.54 4.29 9.91
N SER A 122 -15.93 3.26 10.47
CA SER A 122 -15.13 2.29 9.70
C SER A 122 -16.01 1.50 8.71
N ILE A 123 -17.17 1.04 9.13
CA ILE A 123 -18.13 0.33 8.27
C ILE A 123 -18.67 1.27 7.20
N PHE A 124 -19.02 2.50 7.56
CA PHE A 124 -19.50 3.49 6.60
C PHE A 124 -18.45 3.80 5.52
N THR A 125 -17.20 3.96 5.92
CA THR A 125 -16.07 4.18 4.98
C THR A 125 -15.86 2.96 4.08
N MET A 126 -15.97 1.76 4.62
CA MET A 126 -15.86 0.51 3.85
C MET A 126 -16.94 0.42 2.77
N VAL A 127 -18.20 0.70 3.12
CA VAL A 127 -19.32 0.74 2.17
C VAL A 127 -19.06 1.81 1.10
N GLY A 128 -18.64 3.00 1.51
CA GLY A 128 -18.28 4.08 0.60
C GLY A 128 -17.19 3.66 -0.39
N ALA A 129 -16.14 3.00 0.06
CA ALA A 129 -15.06 2.50 -0.80
C ALA A 129 -15.57 1.54 -1.88
N VAL A 130 -16.45 0.60 -1.52
CA VAL A 130 -17.07 -0.33 -2.48
C VAL A 130 -17.94 0.41 -3.49
N VAL A 131 -18.75 1.36 -3.04
CA VAL A 131 -19.59 2.19 -3.92
C VAL A 131 -18.74 2.98 -4.91
N PHE A 132 -17.67 3.65 -4.44
CA PHE A 132 -16.76 4.37 -5.33
C PHE A 132 -16.05 3.46 -6.32
N CYS A 133 -15.69 2.23 -5.92
CA CYS A 133 -15.11 1.24 -6.81
C CYS A 133 -16.09 0.86 -7.94
N LEU A 134 -17.36 0.64 -7.61
CA LEU A 134 -18.42 0.35 -8.59
C LEU A 134 -18.66 1.53 -9.53
N LEU A 135 -18.76 2.75 -9.00
CA LEU A 135 -18.93 3.98 -9.80
C LEU A 135 -17.75 4.18 -10.77
N GLY A 136 -16.52 3.96 -10.29
CA GLY A 136 -15.33 4.04 -11.13
C GLY A 136 -15.28 3.02 -12.27
N ALA A 137 -15.88 1.86 -12.07
CA ALA A 137 -15.96 0.82 -13.09
C ALA A 137 -17.06 1.07 -14.15
N LEU A 138 -18.04 1.93 -13.88
CA LEU A 138 -19.14 2.20 -14.82
C LEU A 138 -18.67 2.80 -16.14
N ILE A 139 -17.73 3.77 -16.10
CA ILE A 139 -17.24 4.45 -17.31
C ILE A 139 -16.54 3.48 -18.26
N PRO A 140 -15.53 2.69 -17.83
CA PRO A 140 -14.90 1.71 -18.73
C PRO A 140 -15.84 0.60 -19.15
N ALA A 141 -16.77 0.18 -18.27
CA ALA A 141 -17.77 -0.83 -18.58
C ALA A 141 -18.76 -0.36 -19.68
N ALA A 142 -19.21 0.88 -19.62
CA ALA A 142 -20.08 1.48 -20.64
C ALA A 142 -19.33 1.55 -21.99
N LYS A 143 -18.10 2.07 -22.00
CA LYS A 143 -17.28 2.13 -23.21
C LYS A 143 -17.03 0.75 -23.84
N ALA A 144 -16.76 -0.27 -23.02
CA ALA A 144 -16.57 -1.63 -23.49
C ALA A 144 -17.87 -2.24 -24.07
N ALA A 145 -19.04 -1.82 -23.56
CA ALA A 145 -20.33 -2.29 -24.07
C ALA A 145 -20.73 -1.61 -25.40
N ASP A 146 -20.26 -0.39 -25.63
CA ASP A 146 -20.54 0.37 -26.86
C ASP A 146 -19.60 -0.01 -28.01
N THR A 147 -18.52 -0.74 -27.76
CA THR A 147 -17.60 -1.21 -28.79
C THR A 147 -18.23 -2.37 -29.56
N ASP A 148 -18.53 -2.16 -30.85
CA ASP A 148 -19.07 -3.21 -31.72
C ASP A 148 -17.97 -4.24 -32.02
N PRO A 149 -18.17 -5.50 -31.63
CA PRO A 149 -17.17 -6.56 -31.85
C PRO A 149 -16.89 -6.80 -33.36
N VAL A 150 -17.82 -6.45 -34.23
CA VAL A 150 -17.67 -6.59 -35.70
C VAL A 150 -16.70 -5.55 -36.25
N GLU A 151 -16.68 -4.34 -35.68
CA GLU A 151 -15.78 -3.28 -36.11
C GLU A 151 -14.33 -3.53 -35.64
N ALA A 152 -14.16 -4.14 -34.46
CA ALA A 152 -12.86 -4.54 -33.93
C ALA A 152 -12.17 -5.63 -34.79
N LEU A 153 -12.97 -6.55 -35.38
CA LEU A 153 -12.45 -7.61 -36.27
C LEU A 153 -12.21 -7.15 -37.71
N ARG A 154 -12.71 -5.97 -38.08
CA ARG A 154 -12.53 -5.44 -39.45
C ARG A 154 -11.23 -4.68 -39.66
N HIS A 155 -10.51 -4.35 -38.60
CA HIS A 155 -9.23 -3.61 -38.61
C HIS A 155 -7.99 -4.53 -38.50
N GLU A 156 -8.14 -5.84 -38.60
CA GLU A 156 -7.08 -6.80 -38.93
C GLU A 156 -7.15 -7.21 -40.40
#